data_d38d4ccbfd05e8da8953a3652c583c3e
#
_entry.id   d38d4ccbfd05e8da8953a3652c583c3e
#
_cell.length_a   1.000
_cell.length_b   1.000
_cell.length_c   1.000
_cell.angle_alpha   90.00
_cell.angle_beta   90.00
_cell.angle_gamma   90.00
#
_symmetry.space_group_name_H-M   'P 1'
#
loop_
_entity.id
_entity.type
_entity.pdbx_description
1 polymer ?
#
loop_
_entity_poly.entity_id
_entity_poly.type
_entity_poly.pdbx_seq_one_letter_code
_entity_poly.pdbx_strand_id
1 'polypeptide(L)'
;MIKKINIYFLCLTFLFTQFSIAEEKFVSLKKNKVNVRYGPSLESKIKYIYKKINLPIRQIDEKENFRRIVDLKNNSGWIHVSQLKKTNSIIILENKILFKKPSNLSKPVARLEKGRLLVIKKCENKWCSITTEDYFGWVKAEKIWGSIK
;
A
#
# COMPACT_ATOMS: atom_id res chain seq x y z
N MET A 1 -13.98 -21.13 68.44
CA MET A 1 -14.63 -21.40 67.10
C MET A 1 -14.16 -20.37 66.12
N ILE A 2 -13.20 -20.68 65.28
CA ILE A 2 -12.67 -19.77 64.26
C ILE A 2 -13.25 -20.19 62.92
N LYS A 3 -14.13 -19.36 62.34
CA LYS A 3 -14.74 -19.61 61.02
C LYS A 3 -13.66 -19.42 59.95
N LYS A 4 -13.43 -20.48 59.16
CA LYS A 4 -12.55 -20.44 57.96
C LYS A 4 -13.25 -19.61 56.89
N ILE A 5 -12.68 -18.49 56.54
CA ILE A 5 -13.07 -17.67 55.38
C ILE A 5 -12.38 -18.30 54.17
N ASN A 6 -13.17 -18.92 53.28
CA ASN A 6 -12.72 -19.37 51.97
C ASN A 6 -12.65 -18.17 51.02
N ILE A 7 -11.43 -17.72 50.77
CA ILE A 7 -11.18 -16.70 49.76
C ILE A 7 -11.11 -17.45 48.40
N TYR A 8 -12.20 -17.39 47.62
CA TYR A 8 -12.16 -17.76 46.22
C TYR A 8 -11.37 -16.67 45.48
N PHE A 9 -10.14 -16.98 45.14
CA PHE A 9 -9.31 -16.16 44.26
C PHE A 9 -9.85 -16.30 42.85
N LEU A 10 -10.73 -15.35 42.46
CA LEU A 10 -11.26 -15.25 41.11
C LEU A 10 -10.15 -14.74 40.21
N CYS A 11 -9.42 -15.69 39.58
CA CYS A 11 -8.48 -15.40 38.49
C CYS A 11 -9.27 -14.90 37.28
N LEU A 12 -9.46 -13.58 37.21
CA LEU A 12 -9.97 -12.92 36.04
C LEU A 12 -8.88 -12.92 34.97
N THR A 13 -8.83 -13.97 34.15
CA THR A 13 -7.95 -14.02 32.98
C THR A 13 -8.42 -12.99 31.96
N PHE A 14 -7.77 -11.84 31.98
CA PHE A 14 -7.89 -10.83 30.94
C PHE A 14 -7.37 -11.43 29.64
N LEU A 15 -8.27 -11.92 28.81
CA LEU A 15 -7.98 -12.30 27.42
C LEU A 15 -7.65 -11.01 26.66
N PHE A 16 -6.36 -10.65 26.64
CA PHE A 16 -5.86 -9.67 25.69
C PHE A 16 -6.00 -10.26 24.29
N THR A 17 -7.09 -9.96 23.61
CA THR A 17 -7.19 -10.16 22.17
C THR A 17 -6.16 -9.26 21.52
N GLN A 18 -5.03 -9.82 21.15
CA GLN A 18 -4.05 -9.10 20.32
C GLN A 18 -4.69 -8.91 18.95
N PHE A 19 -5.18 -7.72 18.69
CA PHE A 19 -5.51 -7.28 17.34
C PHE A 19 -4.19 -7.22 16.55
N SER A 20 -3.87 -8.31 15.86
CA SER A 20 -2.81 -8.29 14.86
C SER A 20 -3.29 -7.42 13.70
N ILE A 21 -2.79 -6.21 13.62
CA ILE A 21 -2.97 -5.37 12.42
C ILE A 21 -2.14 -6.03 11.32
N ALA A 22 -2.80 -6.79 10.44
CA ALA A 22 -2.13 -7.37 9.30
C ALA A 22 -1.56 -6.23 8.44
N GLU A 23 -0.24 -6.25 8.21
CA GLU A 23 0.44 -5.27 7.38
C GLU A 23 -0.12 -5.34 5.95
N GLU A 24 -0.61 -4.23 5.42
CA GLU A 24 -1.13 -4.16 4.06
C GLU A 24 0.00 -4.42 3.05
N LYS A 25 -0.15 -5.48 2.27
CA LYS A 25 0.82 -5.88 1.27
C LYS A 25 0.54 -5.18 -0.05
N PHE A 26 1.41 -4.27 -0.45
CA PHE A 26 1.33 -3.60 -1.74
C PHE A 26 2.33 -4.18 -2.74
N VAL A 27 1.90 -4.23 -4.00
CA VAL A 27 2.71 -4.57 -5.17
C VAL A 27 2.46 -3.53 -6.26
N SER A 28 3.31 -3.46 -7.25
CA SER A 28 3.12 -2.54 -8.39
C SER A 28 3.09 -3.31 -9.71
N LEU A 29 2.38 -2.77 -10.68
CA LEU A 29 2.34 -3.32 -12.03
C LEU A 29 3.71 -3.16 -12.70
N LYS A 30 4.21 -4.25 -13.27
CA LYS A 30 5.52 -4.32 -13.93
C LYS A 30 5.47 -3.83 -15.38
N LYS A 31 4.29 -3.86 -16.01
CA LYS A 31 4.08 -3.58 -17.43
C LYS A 31 2.99 -2.52 -17.64
N ASN A 32 3.00 -1.89 -18.81
CA ASN A 32 1.94 -0.96 -19.21
C ASN A 32 0.59 -1.63 -19.50
N LYS A 33 0.61 -2.92 -19.84
CA LYS A 33 -0.60 -3.71 -20.10
C LYS A 33 -0.59 -4.94 -19.23
N VAL A 34 -1.55 -5.03 -18.29
CA VAL A 34 -1.65 -6.12 -17.31
C VAL A 34 -3.07 -6.64 -17.30
N ASN A 35 -3.22 -7.94 -17.57
CA ASN A 35 -4.51 -8.61 -17.57
C ASN A 35 -4.93 -8.93 -16.14
N VAL A 36 -6.13 -8.52 -15.77
CA VAL A 36 -6.81 -8.90 -14.53
C VAL A 36 -7.89 -9.91 -14.87
N ARG A 37 -7.90 -11.03 -14.16
CA ARG A 37 -8.77 -12.17 -14.46
C ARG A 37 -9.81 -12.39 -13.37
N TYR A 38 -10.88 -13.11 -13.72
CA TYR A 38 -11.91 -13.50 -12.76
C TYR A 38 -11.41 -14.55 -11.76
N GLY A 39 -10.46 -15.40 -12.14
CA GLY A 39 -9.92 -16.48 -11.30
C GLY A 39 -8.39 -16.62 -11.42
N PRO A 40 -7.80 -17.41 -10.50
CA PRO A 40 -6.36 -17.64 -10.39
C PRO A 40 -5.84 -18.69 -11.39
N SER A 41 -6.12 -18.51 -12.67
CA SER A 41 -5.66 -19.38 -13.77
C SER A 41 -5.45 -18.60 -15.04
N LEU A 42 -4.57 -19.06 -15.92
CA LEU A 42 -4.38 -18.50 -17.26
C LEU A 42 -5.61 -18.73 -18.14
N GLU A 43 -6.38 -19.78 -17.87
CA GLU A 43 -7.64 -20.14 -18.56
C GLU A 43 -8.82 -19.25 -18.12
N SER A 44 -8.70 -18.61 -16.96
CA SER A 44 -9.75 -17.73 -16.46
C SER A 44 -9.90 -16.52 -17.38
N LYS A 45 -11.15 -16.17 -17.71
CA LYS A 45 -11.47 -15.01 -18.56
C LYS A 45 -10.85 -13.72 -18.00
N ILE A 46 -10.39 -12.86 -18.91
CA ILE A 46 -9.93 -11.52 -18.56
C ILE A 46 -11.14 -10.69 -18.15
N LYS A 47 -11.07 -10.08 -16.97
CA LYS A 47 -12.09 -9.22 -16.41
C LYS A 47 -11.96 -7.79 -16.91
N TYR A 48 -10.72 -7.27 -16.87
CA TYR A 48 -10.31 -5.97 -17.41
C TYR A 48 -8.77 -5.91 -17.55
N ILE A 49 -8.28 -4.82 -18.10
CA ILE A 49 -6.85 -4.63 -18.36
C ILE A 49 -6.43 -3.29 -17.77
N TYR A 50 -5.39 -3.31 -16.93
CA TYR A 50 -4.70 -2.09 -16.54
C TYR A 50 -3.74 -1.63 -17.63
N LYS A 51 -3.70 -0.31 -17.86
CA LYS A 51 -2.82 0.34 -18.84
C LYS A 51 -1.88 1.36 -18.20
N LYS A 52 -1.37 1.07 -17.01
CA LYS A 52 -0.50 2.02 -16.28
C LYS A 52 0.60 1.28 -15.52
N ILE A 53 1.83 1.36 -16.01
CA ILE A 53 3.01 0.85 -15.31
C ILE A 53 3.17 1.52 -13.93
N ASN A 54 3.77 0.81 -12.99
CA ASN A 54 3.99 1.28 -11.61
C ASN A 54 2.71 1.57 -10.81
N LEU A 55 1.52 1.21 -11.30
CA LEU A 55 0.29 1.37 -10.52
C LEU A 55 0.40 0.56 -9.22
N PRO A 56 0.34 1.20 -8.02
CA PRO A 56 0.33 0.49 -6.76
C PRO A 56 -1.04 -0.12 -6.53
N ILE A 57 -1.06 -1.40 -6.19
CA ILE A 57 -2.27 -2.17 -5.89
C ILE A 57 -2.04 -2.99 -4.64
N ARG A 58 -3.09 -3.17 -3.84
CA ARG A 58 -3.02 -3.96 -2.62
C ARG A 58 -3.31 -5.43 -2.92
N GLN A 59 -2.43 -6.31 -2.47
CA GLN A 59 -2.66 -7.74 -2.50
C GLN A 59 -3.53 -8.12 -1.31
N ILE A 60 -4.61 -8.84 -1.57
CA ILE A 60 -5.58 -9.29 -0.55
C ILE A 60 -5.65 -10.81 -0.40
N ASP A 61 -5.14 -11.54 -1.40
CA ASP A 61 -5.11 -13.02 -1.38
C ASP A 61 -4.04 -13.54 -2.35
N GLU A 62 -3.69 -14.82 -2.23
CA GLU A 62 -2.79 -15.48 -3.16
C GLU A 62 -3.17 -16.94 -3.38
N LYS A 63 -2.98 -17.40 -4.60
CA LYS A 63 -3.11 -18.81 -4.98
C LYS A 63 -2.08 -19.14 -6.06
N GLU A 64 -1.17 -20.06 -5.76
CA GLU A 64 -0.08 -20.45 -6.65
C GLU A 64 0.66 -19.21 -7.22
N ASN A 65 0.72 -19.09 -8.55
CA ASN A 65 1.36 -17.98 -9.25
C ASN A 65 0.43 -16.78 -9.47
N PHE A 66 -0.70 -16.70 -8.77
CA PHE A 66 -1.64 -15.59 -8.89
C PHE A 66 -1.78 -14.83 -7.58
N ARG A 67 -2.02 -13.53 -7.69
CA ARG A 67 -2.33 -12.63 -6.58
C ARG A 67 -3.69 -12.02 -6.81
N ARG A 68 -4.57 -12.14 -5.82
CA ARG A 68 -5.81 -11.38 -5.80
C ARG A 68 -5.50 -9.99 -5.33
N ILE A 69 -5.90 -9.00 -6.12
CA ILE A 69 -5.59 -7.60 -5.87
C ILE A 69 -6.86 -6.77 -5.74
N VAL A 70 -6.69 -5.60 -5.13
CA VAL A 70 -7.68 -4.52 -5.14
C VAL A 70 -6.97 -3.20 -5.41
N ASP A 71 -7.57 -2.35 -6.24
CA ASP A 71 -7.07 -1.01 -6.53
C ASP A 71 -7.74 0.06 -5.63
N LEU A 72 -7.32 1.31 -5.79
CA LEU A 72 -7.84 2.45 -5.05
C LEU A 72 -9.37 2.67 -5.26
N LYS A 73 -9.95 2.16 -6.34
CA LYS A 73 -11.37 2.25 -6.67
C LYS A 73 -12.16 0.99 -6.29
N ASN A 74 -11.54 0.09 -5.49
CA ASN A 74 -12.11 -1.21 -5.09
C ASN A 74 -12.36 -2.20 -6.24
N ASN A 75 -11.76 -1.99 -7.41
CA ASN A 75 -11.78 -3.01 -8.45
C ASN A 75 -10.86 -4.16 -8.04
N SER A 76 -11.34 -5.39 -8.14
CA SER A 76 -10.58 -6.56 -7.72
C SER A 76 -10.56 -7.65 -8.79
N GLY A 77 -9.52 -8.49 -8.73
CA GLY A 77 -9.35 -9.64 -9.61
C GLY A 77 -7.98 -10.28 -9.41
N TRP A 78 -7.63 -11.21 -10.29
CA TRP A 78 -6.42 -12.01 -10.20
C TRP A 78 -5.40 -11.62 -11.24
N ILE A 79 -4.15 -11.44 -10.82
CA ILE A 79 -3.01 -11.11 -11.68
C ILE A 79 -1.92 -12.16 -11.48
N HIS A 80 -1.31 -12.63 -12.57
CA HIS A 80 -0.16 -13.52 -12.51
C HIS A 80 1.08 -12.77 -12.01
N VAL A 81 1.88 -13.40 -11.15
CA VAL A 81 3.06 -12.78 -10.49
C VAL A 81 4.08 -12.21 -11.45
N SER A 82 4.24 -12.77 -12.66
CA SER A 82 5.15 -12.26 -13.67
C SER A 82 4.82 -10.83 -14.15
N GLN A 83 3.61 -10.34 -13.90
CA GLN A 83 3.14 -9.00 -14.24
C GLN A 83 3.26 -8.01 -13.08
N LEU A 84 3.70 -8.49 -11.92
CA LEU A 84 3.84 -7.74 -10.68
C LEU A 84 5.32 -7.55 -10.31
N LYS A 85 5.59 -6.53 -9.52
CA LYS A 85 6.89 -6.28 -8.89
C LYS A 85 6.71 -5.71 -7.48
N LYS A 86 7.79 -5.72 -6.68
CA LYS A 86 7.82 -5.00 -5.40
C LYS A 86 7.44 -3.54 -5.64
N THR A 87 6.58 -3.00 -4.78
CA THR A 87 6.15 -1.61 -4.90
C THR A 87 7.29 -0.63 -4.64
N ASN A 88 7.38 0.38 -5.48
CA ASN A 88 8.22 1.56 -5.32
C ASN A 88 7.45 2.82 -5.73
N SER A 89 6.14 2.77 -5.64
CA SER A 89 5.26 3.83 -6.11
C SER A 89 4.07 4.04 -5.17
N ILE A 90 3.56 5.25 -5.18
CA ILE A 90 2.39 5.66 -4.41
C ILE A 90 1.46 6.51 -5.27
N ILE A 91 0.19 6.59 -4.86
CA ILE A 91 -0.77 7.59 -5.35
C ILE A 91 -1.06 8.53 -4.20
N ILE A 92 -0.94 9.83 -4.41
CA ILE A 92 -1.28 10.82 -3.40
C ILE A 92 -2.80 11.02 -3.34
N LEU A 93 -3.36 11.04 -2.12
CA LEU A 93 -4.79 11.14 -1.86
C LEU A 93 -5.27 12.57 -1.58
N GLU A 94 -4.35 13.52 -1.60
CA GLU A 94 -4.60 14.95 -1.47
C GLU A 94 -3.58 15.75 -2.29
N ASN A 95 -3.82 17.03 -2.52
CA ASN A 95 -2.83 17.90 -3.15
C ASN A 95 -1.62 18.07 -2.23
N LYS A 96 -0.40 18.00 -2.79
CA LYS A 96 0.85 18.11 -2.04
C LYS A 96 1.81 19.11 -2.69
N ILE A 97 2.73 19.61 -1.87
CA ILE A 97 3.85 20.40 -2.35
C ILE A 97 5.09 19.49 -2.46
N LEU A 98 5.77 19.58 -3.56
CA LEU A 98 7.10 19.01 -3.76
C LEU A 98 8.14 20.03 -3.29
N PHE A 99 9.02 19.61 -2.39
CA PHE A 99 10.05 20.47 -1.81
C PHE A 99 11.45 20.09 -2.30
N LYS A 100 12.38 21.05 -2.29
CA LYS A 100 13.77 20.79 -2.66
C LYS A 100 14.50 19.87 -1.66
N LYS A 101 14.15 19.94 -0.37
CA LYS A 101 14.68 19.12 0.74
C LYS A 101 13.54 18.51 1.55
N PRO A 102 13.77 17.46 2.36
CA PRO A 102 12.75 16.81 3.19
C PRO A 102 12.35 17.67 4.41
N SER A 103 11.80 18.84 4.16
CA SER A 103 11.38 19.79 5.18
C SER A 103 10.28 20.72 4.64
N ASN A 104 9.27 21.02 5.47
CA ASN A 104 8.23 22.00 5.16
C ASN A 104 8.78 23.44 5.04
N LEU A 105 9.97 23.72 5.57
CA LEU A 105 10.65 25.00 5.48
C LEU A 105 11.53 25.12 4.23
N SER A 106 11.62 24.06 3.44
CA SER A 106 12.41 24.05 2.22
C SER A 106 11.68 24.76 1.09
N LYS A 107 12.46 25.21 0.10
CA LYS A 107 11.92 25.84 -1.10
C LYS A 107 10.94 24.91 -1.82
N PRO A 108 9.70 25.34 -2.11
CA PRO A 108 8.78 24.58 -2.93
C PRO A 108 9.28 24.51 -4.37
N VAL A 109 9.10 23.36 -5.02
CA VAL A 109 9.51 23.07 -6.39
C VAL A 109 8.28 23.02 -7.31
N ALA A 110 7.24 22.29 -6.89
CA ALA A 110 6.03 22.11 -7.67
C ALA A 110 4.83 21.78 -6.77
N ARG A 111 3.62 21.99 -7.29
CA ARG A 111 2.39 21.49 -6.71
C ARG A 111 2.00 20.18 -7.40
N LEU A 112 1.70 19.16 -6.63
CA LEU A 112 1.27 17.85 -7.08
C LEU A 112 -0.22 17.70 -6.79
N GLU A 113 -0.98 17.34 -7.80
CA GLU A 113 -2.43 17.16 -7.67
C GLU A 113 -2.78 15.78 -7.12
N LYS A 114 -3.88 15.71 -6.36
CA LYS A 114 -4.48 14.46 -5.90
C LYS A 114 -4.66 13.47 -7.04
N GLY A 115 -4.41 12.19 -6.77
CA GLY A 115 -4.51 11.10 -7.75
C GLY A 115 -3.24 10.89 -8.59
N ARG A 116 -2.22 11.75 -8.43
CA ARG A 116 -0.97 11.58 -9.16
C ARG A 116 -0.20 10.36 -8.64
N LEU A 117 0.24 9.51 -9.56
CA LEU A 117 1.15 8.42 -9.28
C LEU A 117 2.58 8.96 -9.22
N LEU A 118 3.28 8.60 -8.16
CA LEU A 118 4.68 8.99 -7.93
C LEU A 118 5.54 7.75 -7.79
N VAL A 119 6.66 7.71 -8.50
CA VAL A 119 7.69 6.67 -8.33
C VAL A 119 8.71 7.17 -7.31
N ILE A 120 8.91 6.38 -6.27
CA ILE A 120 9.76 6.70 -5.14
C ILE A 120 11.19 6.20 -5.40
N LYS A 121 12.19 7.02 -5.12
CA LYS A 121 13.59 6.62 -5.09
C LYS A 121 14.02 6.15 -3.70
N LYS A 122 13.76 6.96 -2.67
CA LYS A 122 14.03 6.65 -1.27
C LYS A 122 13.10 7.42 -0.34
N CYS A 123 12.92 6.91 0.88
CA CYS A 123 12.17 7.58 1.93
C CYS A 123 13.03 7.71 3.20
N GLU A 124 12.88 8.83 3.89
CA GLU A 124 13.53 9.14 5.17
C GLU A 124 12.53 9.91 6.04
N ASN A 125 12.27 9.45 7.27
CA ASN A 125 11.42 10.14 8.24
C ASN A 125 10.08 10.66 7.66
N LYS A 126 9.34 9.81 6.96
CA LYS A 126 8.07 10.13 6.27
C LYS A 126 8.20 11.09 5.07
N TRP A 127 9.39 11.44 4.64
CA TRP A 127 9.64 12.15 3.41
C TRP A 127 10.15 11.20 2.35
N CYS A 128 9.59 11.27 1.15
CA CYS A 128 10.01 10.44 0.03
C CYS A 128 10.53 11.32 -1.12
N SER A 129 11.73 10.98 -1.60
CA SER A 129 12.27 11.61 -2.81
C SER A 129 11.66 10.95 -4.03
N ILE A 130 11.23 11.77 -4.95
CA ILE A 130 10.66 11.36 -6.23
C ILE A 130 11.38 12.05 -7.38
N THR A 131 11.30 11.43 -8.54
CA THR A 131 11.67 12.06 -9.81
C THR A 131 10.50 11.92 -10.76
N THR A 132 10.10 13.02 -11.38
CA THR A 132 9.24 13.05 -12.56
C THR A 132 10.07 13.43 -13.77
N GLU A 133 9.47 13.53 -14.95
CA GLU A 133 10.16 14.00 -16.17
C GLU A 133 10.74 15.40 -15.97
N ASP A 134 10.01 16.28 -15.26
CA ASP A 134 10.33 17.70 -15.13
C ASP A 134 10.93 18.09 -13.78
N TYR A 135 10.72 17.29 -12.73
CA TYR A 135 11.01 17.69 -11.35
C TYR A 135 11.66 16.57 -10.55
N PHE A 136 12.60 16.98 -9.72
CA PHE A 136 13.13 16.20 -8.60
C PHE A 136 12.82 16.91 -7.29
N GLY A 137 12.44 16.16 -6.27
CA GLY A 137 12.20 16.74 -4.95
C GLY A 137 11.67 15.75 -3.93
N TRP A 138 11.22 16.29 -2.82
CA TRP A 138 10.74 15.55 -1.67
C TRP A 138 9.27 15.84 -1.39
N VAL A 139 8.50 14.79 -1.15
CA VAL A 139 7.09 14.88 -0.79
C VAL A 139 6.86 14.14 0.52
N LYS A 140 5.97 14.69 1.36
CA LYS A 140 5.57 14.02 2.59
C LYS A 140 4.66 12.84 2.31
N ALA A 141 5.02 11.66 2.80
CA ALA A 141 4.32 10.40 2.56
C ALA A 141 3.20 10.15 3.57
N GLU A 142 2.27 11.08 3.65
CA GLU A 142 1.03 10.99 4.43
C GLU A 142 -0.15 10.99 3.46
N LYS A 143 -1.30 10.37 3.85
CA LYS A 143 -2.48 10.27 2.97
C LYS A 143 -2.12 9.81 1.56
N ILE A 144 -1.59 8.62 1.49
CA ILE A 144 -1.14 7.96 0.27
C ILE A 144 -1.83 6.61 0.12
N TRP A 145 -1.93 6.15 -1.11
CA TRP A 145 -2.25 4.77 -1.47
C TRP A 145 -0.97 4.11 -1.97
N GLY A 146 -0.55 3.04 -1.32
CA GLY A 146 0.72 2.38 -1.58
C GLY A 146 1.49 2.15 -0.27
N SER A 147 2.69 1.58 -0.37
CA SER A 147 3.58 1.36 0.76
C SER A 147 4.92 2.02 0.51
N ILE A 148 5.46 2.62 1.56
CA ILE A 148 6.83 3.12 1.63
C ILE A 148 7.61 2.20 2.57
N LYS A 149 8.61 1.52 2.05
CA LYS A 149 9.54 0.71 2.83
C LYS A 149 10.96 1.19 2.60
#